data_2dd657601054896864c04ccdba95f9c0
#
_entry.id   2dd657601054896864c04ccdba95f9c0
#
_cell.length_a   1.000
_cell.length_b   1.000
_cell.length_c   1.000
_cell.angle_alpha   90.00
_cell.angle_beta   90.00
_cell.angle_gamma   90.00
#
_symmetry.space_group_name_H-M   'P 1'
#
loop_
_entity.id
_entity.type
_entity.pdbx_description
1 polymer ?
#
loop_
_entity_poly.entity_id
_entity_poly.type
_entity_poly.pdbx_seq_one_letter_code
_entity_poly.pdbx_strand_id
1 'polypeptide(L)'
;MNAPRSRRVAFFTIGQSPRSDVVPEMARLLGDAVRIDEFGALDGLDAAALAAMAPRDGEYRFATRMRDGAQIELDAARAEARLADVMRQADDAGYDVLVPLCTGTAIAPMRTLVIEPQQVVDHLVAGLSTHCRKVGLVVPLAEQVDFFHMAVPLACATEVVHASPYEADAGQAARNFAQAGQALASCDLIVMHCMGYAERMRDAVAQASGRPVLLSNRLVAQALSQVLE
;
A
#
# COMPACT_ATOMS: atom_id res chain seq x y z
N MET A 1 16.66 -33.12 -14.07
CA MET A 1 16.34 -31.68 -13.95
C MET A 1 15.43 -31.57 -12.74
N ASN A 2 15.90 -30.94 -11.64
CA ASN A 2 15.02 -30.68 -10.49
C ASN A 2 13.94 -29.68 -10.92
N ALA A 3 12.68 -29.94 -10.58
CA ALA A 3 11.61 -28.95 -10.75
C ALA A 3 12.03 -27.65 -10.05
N PRO A 4 11.79 -26.47 -10.65
CA PRO A 4 12.13 -25.22 -10.02
C PRO A 4 11.42 -25.15 -8.66
N ARG A 5 12.15 -24.79 -7.62
CA ARG A 5 11.61 -24.62 -6.26
C ARG A 5 10.55 -23.53 -6.34
N SER A 6 9.33 -23.82 -5.91
CA SER A 6 8.29 -22.81 -5.78
C SER A 6 8.76 -21.70 -4.82
N ARG A 7 8.72 -20.45 -5.27
CA ARG A 7 9.07 -19.29 -4.44
C ARG A 7 7.99 -19.05 -3.39
N ARG A 8 8.41 -18.68 -2.20
CA ARG A 8 7.51 -18.41 -1.08
C ARG A 8 7.61 -16.93 -0.67
N VAL A 9 6.50 -16.25 -0.68
CA VAL A 9 6.38 -14.85 -0.27
C VAL A 9 5.41 -14.74 0.90
N ALA A 10 5.76 -13.97 1.91
CA ALA A 10 4.85 -13.60 2.98
C ALA A 10 4.41 -12.14 2.83
N PHE A 11 3.12 -11.91 2.75
CA PHE A 11 2.49 -10.59 2.76
C PHE A 11 1.98 -10.24 4.15
N PHE A 12 2.26 -9.02 4.60
CA PHE A 12 1.89 -8.54 5.92
C PHE A 12 1.03 -7.29 5.82
N THR A 13 -0.20 -7.35 6.33
CA THR A 13 -1.07 -6.17 6.40
C THR A 13 -1.08 -5.56 7.80
N ILE A 14 -1.17 -4.23 7.90
CA ILE A 14 -1.44 -3.55 9.17
C ILE A 14 -2.87 -3.79 9.68
N GLY A 15 -3.76 -4.34 8.83
CA GLY A 15 -5.12 -4.76 9.15
C GLY A 15 -5.22 -6.24 9.49
N GLN A 16 -6.34 -6.85 9.09
CA GLN A 16 -6.55 -8.30 9.18
C GLN A 16 -6.27 -8.99 7.83
N SER A 17 -5.74 -10.21 7.90
CA SER A 17 -5.62 -11.10 6.74
C SER A 17 -6.85 -12.02 6.60
N PRO A 18 -7.18 -12.53 5.38
CA PRO A 18 -6.54 -12.20 4.11
C PRO A 18 -7.01 -10.86 3.53
N ARG A 19 -6.15 -10.21 2.72
CA ARG A 19 -6.46 -8.99 1.98
C ARG A 19 -7.03 -9.32 0.60
N SER A 20 -8.25 -9.78 0.57
CA SER A 20 -8.99 -10.15 -0.65
C SER A 20 -9.20 -8.98 -1.64
N ASP A 21 -8.95 -7.75 -1.22
CA ASP A 21 -9.03 -6.53 -2.01
C ASP A 21 -7.72 -6.17 -2.74
N VAL A 22 -6.56 -6.66 -2.28
CA VAL A 22 -5.23 -6.29 -2.80
C VAL A 22 -4.47 -7.50 -3.35
N VAL A 23 -4.38 -8.56 -2.54
CA VAL A 23 -3.50 -9.71 -2.84
C VAL A 23 -3.86 -10.43 -4.14
N PRO A 24 -5.14 -10.63 -4.54
CA PRO A 24 -5.46 -11.27 -5.81
C PRO A 24 -4.94 -10.51 -7.05
N GLU A 25 -4.90 -9.17 -7.02
CA GLU A 25 -4.34 -8.38 -8.13
C GLU A 25 -2.83 -8.52 -8.20
N MET A 26 -2.14 -8.53 -7.06
CA MET A 26 -0.69 -8.75 -6.98
C MET A 26 -0.32 -10.18 -7.40
N ALA A 27 -1.05 -11.18 -6.92
CA ALA A 27 -0.81 -12.60 -7.24
C ALA A 27 -0.88 -12.88 -8.76
N ARG A 28 -1.82 -12.24 -9.47
CA ARG A 28 -1.89 -12.37 -10.94
C ARG A 28 -0.63 -11.88 -11.65
N LEU A 29 0.06 -10.88 -11.09
CA LEU A 29 1.32 -10.37 -11.65
C LEU A 29 2.52 -11.26 -11.30
N LEU A 30 2.47 -11.96 -10.17
CA LEU A 30 3.54 -12.85 -9.71
C LEU A 30 3.47 -14.24 -10.36
N GLY A 31 2.28 -14.65 -10.83
CA GLY A 31 2.07 -15.94 -11.47
C GLY A 31 1.99 -17.13 -10.51
N ASP A 32 1.60 -18.29 -11.04
CA ASP A 32 1.28 -19.49 -10.25
C ASP A 32 2.50 -20.19 -9.62
N ALA A 33 3.71 -19.81 -10.00
CA ALA A 33 4.94 -20.37 -9.44
C ALA A 33 5.28 -19.81 -8.04
N VAL A 34 4.60 -18.72 -7.62
CA VAL A 34 4.81 -18.06 -6.34
C VAL A 34 3.72 -18.46 -5.36
N ARG A 35 4.13 -19.04 -4.22
CA ARG A 35 3.23 -19.28 -3.10
C ARG A 35 3.18 -18.06 -2.18
N ILE A 36 1.99 -17.58 -1.91
CA ILE A 36 1.74 -16.43 -1.04
C ILE A 36 1.08 -16.91 0.25
N ASP A 37 1.67 -16.55 1.39
CA ASP A 37 1.06 -16.67 2.71
C ASP A 37 0.79 -15.24 3.23
N GLU A 38 -0.36 -15.02 3.89
CA GLU A 38 -0.78 -13.70 4.37
C GLU A 38 -0.89 -13.66 5.88
N PHE A 39 -0.44 -12.54 6.48
CA PHE A 39 -0.46 -12.29 7.92
C PHE A 39 -0.98 -10.88 8.20
N GLY A 40 -1.83 -10.75 9.21
CA GLY A 40 -2.37 -9.46 9.64
C GLY A 40 -1.86 -9.04 11.02
N ALA A 41 -1.46 -7.79 11.17
CA ALA A 41 -1.09 -7.23 12.47
C ALA A 41 -2.25 -7.29 13.47
N LEU A 42 -3.49 -7.28 12.99
CA LEU A 42 -4.69 -7.36 13.83
C LEU A 42 -5.27 -8.78 13.93
N ASP A 43 -4.62 -9.79 13.34
CA ASP A 43 -5.10 -11.16 13.45
C ASP A 43 -5.01 -11.65 14.88
N GLY A 44 -6.09 -12.31 15.34
CA GLY A 44 -6.18 -12.88 16.69
C GLY A 44 -6.35 -11.88 17.82
N LEU A 45 -6.42 -10.57 17.54
CA LEU A 45 -6.71 -9.57 18.57
C LEU A 45 -8.18 -9.62 18.98
N ASP A 46 -8.44 -9.57 20.28
CA ASP A 46 -9.77 -9.38 20.82
C ASP A 46 -10.22 -7.91 20.74
N ALA A 47 -11.48 -7.65 21.11
CA ALA A 47 -12.07 -6.31 21.01
C ALA A 47 -11.32 -5.26 21.86
N ALA A 48 -10.78 -5.63 23.02
CA ALA A 48 -10.04 -4.72 23.88
C ALA A 48 -8.68 -4.36 23.28
N ALA A 49 -7.97 -5.35 22.74
CA ALA A 49 -6.70 -5.15 22.03
C ALA A 49 -6.88 -4.32 20.75
N LEU A 50 -7.96 -4.56 20.00
CA LEU A 50 -8.30 -3.74 18.83
C LEU A 50 -8.60 -2.29 19.22
N ALA A 51 -9.36 -2.06 20.29
CA ALA A 51 -9.66 -0.71 20.78
C ALA A 51 -8.36 0.04 21.22
N ALA A 52 -7.38 -0.68 21.76
CA ALA A 52 -6.09 -0.11 22.13
C ALA A 52 -5.24 0.34 20.94
N MET A 53 -5.54 -0.14 19.73
CA MET A 53 -4.88 0.27 18.49
C MET A 53 -5.44 1.57 17.91
N ALA A 54 -6.58 2.05 18.39
CA ALA A 54 -7.22 3.27 17.88
C ALA A 54 -6.34 4.51 18.13
N PRO A 55 -6.26 5.46 17.17
CA PRO A 55 -5.50 6.67 17.34
C PRO A 55 -6.16 7.60 18.36
N ARG A 56 -5.36 8.35 19.11
CA ARG A 56 -5.77 9.45 19.97
C ARG A 56 -5.69 10.77 19.21
N ASP A 57 -6.21 11.85 19.84
CA ASP A 57 -6.10 13.18 19.25
C ASP A 57 -4.62 13.57 19.06
N GLY A 58 -4.29 14.02 17.86
CA GLY A 58 -2.94 14.44 17.48
C GLY A 58 -1.98 13.32 17.10
N GLU A 59 -2.37 12.05 17.23
CA GLU A 59 -1.55 10.92 16.75
C GLU A 59 -1.72 10.74 15.23
N TYR A 60 -0.62 10.42 14.54
CA TYR A 60 -0.65 10.08 13.11
C TYR A 60 -1.34 8.73 12.91
N ARG A 61 -2.18 8.65 11.87
CA ARG A 61 -3.04 7.49 11.69
C ARG A 61 -2.87 6.83 10.33
N PHE A 62 -3.02 5.51 10.35
CA PHE A 62 -3.17 4.68 9.17
C PHE A 62 -4.61 4.23 9.00
N ALA A 63 -5.09 4.19 7.75
CA ALA A 63 -6.32 3.49 7.40
C ALA A 63 -6.00 2.08 6.91
N THR A 64 -6.79 1.11 7.33
CA THR A 64 -6.70 -0.26 6.86
C THR A 64 -8.06 -0.94 6.84
N ARG A 65 -8.08 -2.22 6.47
CA ARG A 65 -9.29 -3.00 6.33
C ARG A 65 -9.33 -4.18 7.29
N MET A 66 -10.49 -4.41 7.87
CA MET A 66 -10.82 -5.62 8.61
C MET A 66 -11.21 -6.74 7.64
N ARG A 67 -11.23 -7.98 8.11
CA ARG A 67 -11.59 -9.16 7.31
C ARG A 67 -13.03 -9.11 6.77
N ASP A 68 -13.93 -8.48 7.49
CA ASP A 68 -15.32 -8.26 7.08
C ASP A 68 -15.50 -7.13 6.05
N GLY A 69 -14.41 -6.43 5.73
CA GLY A 69 -14.41 -5.33 4.78
C GLY A 69 -14.54 -3.94 5.39
N ALA A 70 -14.78 -3.83 6.70
CA ALA A 70 -14.89 -2.53 7.37
C ALA A 70 -13.54 -1.79 7.37
N GLN A 71 -13.58 -0.46 7.20
CA GLN A 71 -12.42 0.39 7.43
C GLN A 71 -12.19 0.53 8.93
N ILE A 72 -10.91 0.52 9.33
CA ILE A 72 -10.48 0.90 10.68
C ILE A 72 -9.30 1.86 10.58
N GLU A 73 -9.23 2.81 11.50
CA GLU A 73 -8.09 3.70 11.68
C GLU A 73 -7.27 3.24 12.88
N LEU A 74 -5.96 3.24 12.72
CA LEU A 74 -4.98 2.81 13.72
C LEU A 74 -4.00 3.92 13.99
N ASP A 75 -3.53 4.02 15.21
CA ASP A 75 -2.31 4.78 15.49
C ASP A 75 -1.14 4.17 14.72
N ALA A 76 -0.44 5.00 13.97
CA ALA A 76 0.61 4.55 13.05
C ALA A 76 1.76 3.85 13.76
N ALA A 77 2.21 4.39 14.89
CA ALA A 77 3.34 3.82 15.65
C ALA A 77 2.99 2.46 16.25
N ARG A 78 1.78 2.32 16.83
CA ARG A 78 1.31 1.02 17.36
C ARG A 78 1.10 0.00 16.26
N ALA A 79 0.55 0.42 15.12
CA ALA A 79 0.34 -0.46 13.98
C ALA A 79 1.68 -0.95 13.40
N GLU A 80 2.66 -0.06 13.25
CA GLU A 80 4.00 -0.40 12.76
C GLU A 80 4.73 -1.34 13.71
N ALA A 81 4.72 -1.05 15.02
CA ALA A 81 5.32 -1.92 16.02
C ALA A 81 4.73 -3.33 15.99
N ARG A 82 3.39 -3.44 15.91
CA ARG A 82 2.70 -4.72 15.83
C ARG A 82 3.00 -5.46 14.53
N LEU A 83 3.05 -4.73 13.40
CA LEU A 83 3.42 -5.30 12.11
C LEU A 83 4.84 -5.88 12.15
N ALA A 84 5.79 -5.12 12.69
CA ALA A 84 7.18 -5.57 12.86
C ALA A 84 7.29 -6.83 13.74
N ASP A 85 6.46 -6.95 14.79
CA ASP A 85 6.39 -8.16 15.63
C ASP A 85 5.92 -9.38 14.84
N VAL A 86 4.86 -9.23 14.03
CA VAL A 86 4.33 -10.32 13.19
C VAL A 86 5.34 -10.70 12.11
N MET A 87 6.01 -9.72 11.49
CA MET A 87 7.05 -9.98 10.50
C MET A 87 8.26 -10.73 11.11
N ARG A 88 8.69 -10.35 12.32
CA ARG A 88 9.77 -11.06 13.03
C ARG A 88 9.45 -12.52 13.33
N GLN A 89 8.19 -12.88 13.56
CA GLN A 89 7.77 -14.27 13.77
C GLN A 89 7.87 -15.10 12.48
N ALA A 90 7.75 -14.46 11.32
CA ALA A 90 7.90 -15.12 10.02
C ALA A 90 9.34 -15.07 9.48
N ASP A 91 10.21 -14.26 10.08
CA ASP A 91 11.62 -14.23 9.73
C ASP A 91 12.26 -15.58 10.02
N ASP A 92 13.08 -16.09 9.11
CA ASP A 92 13.64 -17.46 9.14
C ASP A 92 12.61 -18.60 8.94
N ALA A 93 11.34 -18.34 8.64
CA ALA A 93 10.34 -19.39 8.34
C ALA A 93 10.46 -19.96 6.92
N GLY A 94 11.55 -19.64 6.21
CA GLY A 94 11.86 -20.15 4.88
C GLY A 94 11.09 -19.46 3.75
N TYR A 95 10.69 -18.21 3.94
CA TYR A 95 10.24 -17.32 2.87
C TYR A 95 11.45 -16.80 2.09
N ASP A 96 11.25 -16.59 0.78
CA ASP A 96 12.25 -15.94 -0.07
C ASP A 96 12.20 -14.41 0.13
N VAL A 97 10.98 -13.85 0.36
CA VAL A 97 10.77 -12.41 0.55
C VAL A 97 9.61 -12.16 1.54
N LEU A 98 9.76 -11.11 2.35
CA LEU A 98 8.71 -10.54 3.21
C LEU A 98 8.28 -9.18 2.64
N VAL A 99 6.98 -8.91 2.58
CA VAL A 99 6.44 -7.67 1.99
C VAL A 99 5.36 -7.08 2.91
N PRO A 100 5.59 -5.95 3.59
CA PRO A 100 4.53 -5.23 4.27
C PRO A 100 3.59 -4.57 3.23
N LEU A 101 2.29 -4.75 3.36
CA LEU A 101 1.29 -4.16 2.46
C LEU A 101 0.90 -2.74 2.91
N CYS A 102 1.88 -1.88 3.11
CA CYS A 102 1.70 -0.49 3.52
C CYS A 102 2.80 0.39 2.92
N THR A 103 2.45 1.61 2.51
CA THR A 103 3.38 2.62 2.00
C THR A 103 3.70 3.71 3.03
N GLY A 104 3.51 3.44 4.32
CA GLY A 104 3.76 4.41 5.39
C GLY A 104 4.57 3.83 6.55
N THR A 105 5.05 2.59 6.41
CA THR A 105 5.83 1.90 7.46
C THR A 105 7.32 1.98 7.18
N ALA A 106 8.13 1.94 8.24
CA ALA A 106 9.58 1.82 8.20
C ALA A 106 10.00 0.56 8.98
N ILE A 107 10.28 -0.52 8.26
CA ILE A 107 10.59 -1.82 8.88
C ILE A 107 12.11 -1.96 9.02
N ALA A 108 12.55 -2.31 10.23
CA ALA A 108 13.95 -2.61 10.48
C ALA A 108 14.41 -3.82 9.65
N PRO A 109 15.71 -3.86 9.25
CA PRO A 109 16.26 -4.99 8.51
C PRO A 109 16.00 -6.32 9.21
N MET A 110 15.68 -7.35 8.42
CA MET A 110 15.47 -8.74 8.84
C MET A 110 16.49 -9.66 8.16
N ARG A 111 16.55 -10.94 8.54
CA ARG A 111 17.40 -11.93 7.88
C ARG A 111 16.88 -12.27 6.49
N THR A 112 15.56 -12.44 6.38
CA THR A 112 14.88 -12.61 5.10
C THR A 112 14.79 -11.26 4.39
N LEU A 113 14.95 -11.26 3.06
CA LEU A 113 14.81 -10.04 2.27
C LEU A 113 13.44 -9.40 2.49
N VAL A 114 13.43 -8.11 2.84
CA VAL A 114 12.21 -7.30 2.91
C VAL A 114 12.14 -6.41 1.68
N ILE A 115 11.01 -6.45 0.97
CA ILE A 115 10.66 -5.45 -0.04
C ILE A 115 9.67 -4.49 0.60
N GLU A 116 10.12 -3.30 0.93
CA GLU A 116 9.31 -2.28 1.58
C GLU A 116 8.64 -1.39 0.53
N PRO A 117 7.28 -1.39 0.45
CA PRO A 117 6.54 -0.69 -0.58
C PRO A 117 6.83 0.81 -0.66
N GLN A 118 6.97 1.49 0.48
CA GLN A 118 7.30 2.91 0.49
C GLN A 118 8.63 3.17 -0.23
N GLN A 119 9.66 2.40 0.06
CA GLN A 119 10.97 2.58 -0.57
C GLN A 119 10.91 2.33 -2.08
N VAL A 120 10.23 1.26 -2.50
CA VAL A 120 10.08 0.94 -3.93
C VAL A 120 9.32 2.04 -4.68
N VAL A 121 8.18 2.44 -4.14
CA VAL A 121 7.30 3.43 -4.80
C VAL A 121 7.97 4.80 -4.82
N ASP A 122 8.48 5.26 -3.69
CA ASP A 122 9.00 6.62 -3.56
C ASP A 122 10.26 6.85 -4.38
N HIS A 123 11.20 5.88 -4.41
CA HIS A 123 12.40 6.00 -5.24
C HIS A 123 12.08 5.93 -6.74
N LEU A 124 11.13 5.07 -7.14
CA LEU A 124 10.69 5.04 -8.54
C LEU A 124 10.05 6.36 -8.94
N VAL A 125 9.13 6.89 -8.13
CA VAL A 125 8.44 8.15 -8.39
C VAL A 125 9.44 9.31 -8.39
N ALA A 126 10.41 9.33 -7.47
CA ALA A 126 11.47 10.33 -7.45
C ALA A 126 12.28 10.33 -8.76
N GLY A 127 12.65 9.14 -9.27
CA GLY A 127 13.30 9.01 -10.56
C GLY A 127 12.47 9.56 -11.72
N LEU A 128 11.18 9.22 -11.76
CA LEU A 128 10.27 9.73 -12.79
C LEU A 128 10.01 11.24 -12.68
N SER A 129 10.00 11.78 -11.45
CA SER A 129 9.73 13.21 -11.19
C SER A 129 10.72 14.16 -11.82
N THR A 130 11.95 13.69 -12.16
CA THR A 130 12.98 14.47 -12.85
C THR A 130 12.53 14.99 -14.22
N HIS A 131 11.52 14.35 -14.81
CA HIS A 131 10.95 14.72 -16.11
C HIS A 131 9.52 15.28 -16.00
N CYS A 132 9.05 15.54 -14.78
CA CYS A 132 7.73 16.11 -14.51
C CYS A 132 7.87 17.57 -14.04
N ARG A 133 6.86 18.39 -14.35
CA ARG A 133 6.69 19.72 -13.75
C ARG A 133 5.91 19.60 -12.44
N LYS A 134 4.98 18.64 -12.38
CA LYS A 134 4.11 18.41 -11.22
C LYS A 134 3.70 16.93 -11.16
N VAL A 135 3.79 16.35 -9.96
CA VAL A 135 3.28 15.02 -9.63
C VAL A 135 2.07 15.15 -8.71
N GLY A 136 0.97 14.49 -9.06
CA GLY A 136 -0.21 14.35 -8.22
C GLY A 136 -0.12 13.12 -7.34
N LEU A 137 -0.56 13.24 -6.09
CA LEU A 137 -0.58 12.14 -5.12
C LEU A 137 -1.99 11.96 -4.59
N VAL A 138 -2.51 10.73 -4.62
CA VAL A 138 -3.79 10.37 -4.00
C VAL A 138 -3.49 9.56 -2.75
N VAL A 139 -3.97 10.04 -1.59
CA VAL A 139 -3.80 9.40 -0.28
C VAL A 139 -5.14 8.92 0.29
N PRO A 140 -5.16 7.91 1.18
CA PRO A 140 -6.41 7.31 1.65
C PRO A 140 -7.22 8.16 2.65
N LEU A 141 -6.58 9.04 3.41
CA LEU A 141 -7.21 9.86 4.46
C LEU A 141 -7.05 11.35 4.18
N ALA A 142 -8.09 12.14 4.51
CA ALA A 142 -8.08 13.60 4.36
C ALA A 142 -6.96 14.22 5.21
N GLU A 143 -6.78 13.75 6.42
CA GLU A 143 -5.77 14.25 7.37
C GLU A 143 -4.33 14.03 6.88
N GLN A 144 -4.13 13.09 5.96
CA GLN A 144 -2.81 12.85 5.38
C GLN A 144 -2.41 13.90 4.33
N VAL A 145 -3.37 14.65 3.78
CA VAL A 145 -3.09 15.64 2.72
C VAL A 145 -2.06 16.68 3.17
N ASP A 146 -2.21 17.20 4.38
CA ASP A 146 -1.35 18.25 4.92
C ASP A 146 -0.01 17.75 5.49
N PHE A 147 0.06 16.45 5.82
CA PHE A 147 1.21 15.85 6.49
C PHE A 147 1.92 14.80 5.63
N PHE A 148 1.45 14.58 4.40
CA PHE A 148 2.05 13.59 3.52
C PHE A 148 3.47 14.00 3.11
N HIS A 149 4.38 13.06 3.22
CA HIS A 149 5.75 13.23 2.74
C HIS A 149 6.26 11.93 2.12
N MET A 150 7.03 12.07 1.08
CA MET A 150 7.75 10.97 0.44
C MET A 150 9.01 10.64 1.25
N ALA A 151 9.42 9.37 1.26
CA ALA A 151 10.70 8.95 1.85
C ALA A 151 11.91 9.63 1.17
N VAL A 152 11.75 10.02 -0.07
CA VAL A 152 12.74 10.79 -0.85
C VAL A 152 12.07 12.00 -1.50
N PRO A 153 12.75 13.15 -1.56
CA PRO A 153 12.17 14.36 -2.18
C PRO A 153 11.97 14.17 -3.69
N LEU A 154 10.89 14.74 -4.21
CA LEU A 154 10.64 14.80 -5.65
C LEU A 154 11.35 16.01 -6.26
N ALA A 155 11.77 15.86 -7.54
CA ALA A 155 12.45 16.92 -8.30
C ALA A 155 11.49 18.00 -8.83
N CYS A 156 10.18 17.91 -8.57
CA CYS A 156 9.15 18.78 -9.12
C CYS A 156 8.11 19.17 -8.06
N ALA A 157 7.17 20.05 -8.42
CA ALA A 157 6.04 20.38 -7.56
C ALA A 157 5.14 19.16 -7.31
N THR A 158 4.47 19.15 -6.16
CA THR A 158 3.51 18.11 -5.79
C THR A 158 2.14 18.70 -5.48
N GLU A 159 1.11 17.95 -5.76
CA GLU A 159 -0.26 18.23 -5.35
C GLU A 159 -0.85 16.97 -4.73
N VAL A 160 -1.36 17.07 -3.49
CA VAL A 160 -1.89 15.94 -2.74
C VAL A 160 -3.39 16.08 -2.59
N VAL A 161 -4.13 15.03 -2.88
CA VAL A 161 -5.58 14.94 -2.66
C VAL A 161 -5.90 13.62 -1.99
N HIS A 162 -7.10 13.48 -1.40
CA HIS A 162 -7.51 12.24 -0.79
C HIS A 162 -8.67 11.58 -1.54
N ALA A 163 -8.69 10.24 -1.56
CA ALA A 163 -9.83 9.42 -1.89
C ALA A 163 -9.66 8.04 -1.22
N SER A 164 -10.57 7.67 -0.32
CA SER A 164 -10.43 6.42 0.43
C SER A 164 -10.67 5.20 -0.46
N PRO A 165 -9.79 4.18 -0.44
CA PRO A 165 -10.05 2.90 -1.08
C PRO A 165 -11.08 2.04 -0.33
N TYR A 166 -11.48 2.46 0.87
CA TYR A 166 -12.33 1.70 1.78
C TYR A 166 -13.75 2.26 1.88
N GLU A 167 -14.14 3.23 1.02
CA GLU A 167 -15.52 3.73 0.95
C GLU A 167 -16.48 2.59 0.63
N ALA A 168 -17.47 2.40 1.50
CA ALA A 168 -18.42 1.29 1.42
C ALA A 168 -19.44 1.47 0.27
N ASP A 169 -19.87 2.71 0.01
CA ASP A 169 -20.74 3.02 -1.12
C ASP A 169 -19.94 3.11 -2.40
N ALA A 170 -20.15 2.13 -3.29
CA ALA A 170 -19.42 2.04 -4.56
C ALA A 170 -19.65 3.25 -5.48
N GLY A 171 -20.86 3.85 -5.45
CA GLY A 171 -21.17 5.04 -6.23
C GLY A 171 -20.45 6.27 -5.67
N GLN A 172 -20.38 6.41 -4.35
CA GLN A 172 -19.62 7.47 -3.70
C GLN A 172 -18.12 7.30 -3.93
N ALA A 173 -17.61 6.07 -3.81
CA ALA A 173 -16.21 5.77 -4.13
C ALA A 173 -15.85 6.20 -5.56
N ALA A 174 -16.67 5.84 -6.55
CA ALA A 174 -16.44 6.22 -7.94
C ALA A 174 -16.42 7.75 -8.14
N ARG A 175 -17.35 8.48 -7.48
CA ARG A 175 -17.36 9.96 -7.51
C ARG A 175 -16.11 10.55 -6.88
N ASN A 176 -15.67 10.05 -5.72
CA ASN A 176 -14.49 10.53 -5.02
C ASN A 176 -13.22 10.37 -5.87
N PHE A 177 -13.04 9.20 -6.52
CA PHE A 177 -11.90 8.99 -7.41
C PHE A 177 -11.95 9.84 -8.67
N ALA A 178 -13.14 10.06 -9.25
CA ALA A 178 -13.29 10.97 -10.38
C ALA A 178 -12.96 12.42 -9.99
N GLN A 179 -13.41 12.89 -8.83
CA GLN A 179 -13.07 14.21 -8.30
C GLN A 179 -11.56 14.35 -8.04
N ALA A 180 -10.93 13.34 -7.44
CA ALA A 180 -9.48 13.33 -7.26
C ALA A 180 -8.73 13.43 -8.60
N GLY A 181 -9.18 12.67 -9.62
CA GLY A 181 -8.63 12.76 -10.97
C GLY A 181 -8.78 14.15 -11.58
N GLN A 182 -9.96 14.77 -11.48
CA GLN A 182 -10.21 16.12 -11.99
C GLN A 182 -9.32 17.16 -11.31
N ALA A 183 -9.17 17.10 -9.98
CA ALA A 183 -8.29 17.98 -9.23
C ALA A 183 -6.83 17.88 -9.70
N LEU A 184 -6.37 16.68 -10.02
CA LEU A 184 -4.99 16.41 -10.45
C LEU A 184 -4.78 16.49 -11.98
N ALA A 185 -5.74 16.99 -12.76
CA ALA A 185 -5.63 17.07 -14.22
C ALA A 185 -4.47 17.95 -14.73
N SER A 186 -3.95 18.85 -13.89
CA SER A 186 -2.79 19.70 -14.21
C SER A 186 -1.43 18.98 -13.99
N CYS A 187 -1.43 17.82 -13.36
CA CYS A 187 -0.20 17.04 -13.11
C CYS A 187 0.27 16.29 -14.36
N ASP A 188 1.56 16.03 -14.46
CA ASP A 188 2.12 15.26 -15.56
C ASP A 188 2.03 13.75 -15.28
N LEU A 189 2.03 13.35 -14.01
CA LEU A 189 1.92 11.99 -13.50
C LEU A 189 1.10 12.00 -12.21
N ILE A 190 0.29 10.97 -11.99
CA ILE A 190 -0.46 10.76 -10.75
C ILE A 190 -0.03 9.44 -10.12
N VAL A 191 0.13 9.42 -8.81
CA VAL A 191 0.46 8.23 -8.02
C VAL A 191 -0.63 8.01 -6.97
N MET A 192 -1.22 6.84 -6.95
CA MET A 192 -2.15 6.41 -5.91
C MET A 192 -1.32 5.73 -4.81
N HIS A 193 -0.96 6.54 -3.78
CA HIS A 193 0.05 6.21 -2.78
C HIS A 193 -0.54 5.45 -1.58
N CYS A 194 -1.12 4.30 -1.86
CA CYS A 194 -1.57 3.33 -0.85
C CYS A 194 -1.65 1.94 -1.49
N MET A 195 -1.28 0.91 -0.75
CA MET A 195 -1.39 -0.48 -1.21
C MET A 195 -2.85 -0.93 -1.38
N GLY A 196 -3.82 -0.25 -0.76
CA GLY A 196 -5.24 -0.58 -0.81
C GLY A 196 -5.98 -0.16 -2.08
N TYR A 197 -5.36 0.57 -2.98
CA TYR A 197 -6.01 0.97 -4.23
C TYR A 197 -6.07 -0.17 -5.25
N ALA A 198 -7.23 -0.32 -5.91
CA ALA A 198 -7.47 -1.32 -6.95
C ALA A 198 -7.41 -0.73 -8.37
N GLU A 199 -7.26 -1.57 -9.39
CA GLU A 199 -7.22 -1.14 -10.79
C GLU A 199 -8.43 -0.32 -11.21
N ARG A 200 -9.65 -0.68 -10.77
CA ARG A 200 -10.88 0.10 -11.06
C ARG A 200 -10.82 1.53 -10.53
N MET A 201 -10.17 1.76 -9.39
CA MET A 201 -9.99 3.09 -8.79
C MET A 201 -9.00 3.92 -9.62
N ARG A 202 -7.89 3.29 -10.03
CA ARG A 202 -6.91 3.89 -10.94
C ARG A 202 -7.56 4.31 -12.25
N ASP A 203 -8.41 3.47 -12.83
CA ASP A 203 -9.08 3.74 -14.10
C ASP A 203 -10.01 4.95 -13.99
N ALA A 204 -10.73 5.09 -12.87
CA ALA A 204 -11.57 6.26 -12.59
C ALA A 204 -10.74 7.55 -12.52
N VAL A 205 -9.60 7.53 -11.80
CA VAL A 205 -8.68 8.67 -11.72
C VAL A 205 -8.08 8.98 -13.09
N ALA A 206 -7.63 7.98 -13.83
CA ALA A 206 -7.01 8.14 -15.14
C ALA A 206 -8.01 8.71 -16.18
N GLN A 207 -9.25 8.20 -16.19
CA GLN A 207 -10.30 8.70 -17.06
C GLN A 207 -10.65 10.16 -16.76
N ALA A 208 -10.77 10.52 -15.48
CA ALA A 208 -11.15 11.87 -15.07
C ALA A 208 -10.04 12.90 -15.23
N SER A 209 -8.78 12.50 -15.09
CA SER A 209 -7.62 13.39 -15.22
C SER A 209 -7.07 13.47 -16.64
N GLY A 210 -7.23 12.42 -17.44
CA GLY A 210 -6.54 12.25 -18.72
C GLY A 210 -5.02 12.06 -18.56
N ARG A 211 -4.55 11.63 -17.41
CA ARG A 211 -3.11 11.53 -17.06
C ARG A 211 -2.69 10.08 -16.81
N PRO A 212 -1.39 9.77 -16.97
CA PRO A 212 -0.83 8.52 -16.49
C PRO A 212 -1.00 8.38 -14.98
N VAL A 213 -1.48 7.21 -14.52
CA VAL A 213 -1.70 6.92 -13.11
C VAL A 213 -0.99 5.64 -12.71
N LEU A 214 -0.18 5.71 -11.66
CA LEU A 214 0.54 4.58 -11.06
C LEU A 214 -0.20 4.06 -9.83
N LEU A 215 -0.20 2.74 -9.66
CA LEU A 215 -0.67 2.04 -8.46
C LEU A 215 0.51 1.51 -7.67
N SER A 216 0.58 1.84 -6.38
CA SER A 216 1.66 1.37 -5.49
C SER A 216 1.76 -0.16 -5.43
N ASN A 217 0.64 -0.87 -5.26
CA ASN A 217 0.64 -2.34 -5.19
C ASN A 217 1.14 -3.00 -6.49
N ARG A 218 0.83 -2.42 -7.64
CA ARG A 218 1.28 -2.92 -8.94
C ARG A 218 2.78 -2.70 -9.13
N LEU A 219 3.31 -1.55 -8.73
CA LEU A 219 4.75 -1.27 -8.77
C LEU A 219 5.52 -2.25 -7.89
N VAL A 220 5.02 -2.48 -6.68
CA VAL A 220 5.62 -3.44 -5.73
C VAL A 220 5.56 -4.86 -6.28
N ALA A 221 4.42 -5.29 -6.85
CA ALA A 221 4.30 -6.62 -7.46
C ALA A 221 5.24 -6.81 -8.64
N GLN A 222 5.45 -5.77 -9.48
CA GLN A 222 6.41 -5.82 -10.59
C GLN A 222 7.86 -5.91 -10.10
N ALA A 223 8.23 -5.13 -9.07
CA ALA A 223 9.56 -5.24 -8.46
C ALA A 223 9.78 -6.62 -7.82
N LEU A 224 8.76 -7.12 -7.11
CA LEU A 224 8.80 -8.44 -6.49
C LEU A 224 8.95 -9.57 -7.53
N SER A 225 8.22 -9.48 -8.66
CA SER A 225 8.34 -10.47 -9.74
C SER A 225 9.78 -10.59 -10.25
N GLN A 226 10.47 -9.46 -10.43
CA GLN A 226 11.88 -9.44 -10.86
C GLN A 226 12.84 -10.09 -9.85
N VAL A 227 12.53 -9.96 -8.55
CA VAL A 227 13.34 -10.55 -7.47
C VAL A 227 13.14 -12.07 -7.37
N LEU A 228 11.97 -12.57 -7.80
CA LEU A 228 11.59 -13.98 -7.67
C LEU A 228 11.95 -14.83 -8.90
N GLU A 229 12.30 -14.23 -10.01
CA GLU A 229 12.83 -14.90 -11.21
C GLU A 229 14.19 -15.56 -10.91
#